data_3298704225cbb3ee4beef3a0abf08520
#
_entry.id   3298704225cbb3ee4beef3a0abf08520
#
_cell.length_a   1.000
_cell.length_b   1.000
_cell.length_c   1.000
_cell.angle_alpha   90.00
_cell.angle_beta   90.00
_cell.angle_gamma   90.00
#
_symmetry.space_group_name_H-M   'P 1'
#
loop_
_entity.id
_entity.type
_entity.pdbx_description
1 polymer ?
#
loop_
_entity_poly.entity_id
_entity_poly.type
_entity_poly.pdbx_seq_one_letter_code
_entity_poly.pdbx_strand_id
1 'polypeptide(L)'
;MNSRQMWAPSWGGLALVAASFLAGVVLASVLTLILTKNGVAQDVCLVVSYPVMFLVTAVLVLLKSRRPGVVKSRIDVDARKVSWWLYPLVVLLVFAASFVIEVINSALPEMSEELKAAMEAAVGGNFWLNLLSVAILAPILEEWLCRGLVLRGLVRNGKSPVLAIVVSAAFFAIIHGNMWQAIPAFIIGVLFGYVYYSTGSLKLTILMHFTNNFLSLLMSRMDGIGEDDTWMSVMPQECYWILFVMFAIALVLGVCAVRRFHVVYSQNVSSVF
;
A
#
# COMPACT_ATOMS: atom_id res chain seq x y z
N MET A 1 -16.60 -4.83 23.25
CA MET A 1 -16.58 -3.64 22.39
C MET A 1 -17.35 -3.96 21.12
N ASN A 2 -18.48 -3.26 20.86
CA ASN A 2 -19.25 -3.48 19.64
C ASN A 2 -18.40 -3.09 18.43
N SER A 3 -17.97 -4.07 17.65
CA SER A 3 -17.27 -3.87 16.39
C SER A 3 -18.20 -3.11 15.43
N ARG A 4 -17.85 -1.87 15.13
CA ARG A 4 -18.62 -1.06 14.19
C ARG A 4 -18.51 -1.68 12.81
N GLN A 5 -19.61 -2.14 12.25
CA GLN A 5 -19.69 -2.55 10.87
C GLN A 5 -19.60 -1.30 9.97
N MET A 6 -18.70 -1.33 8.99
CA MET A 6 -18.50 -0.26 8.02
C MET A 6 -19.08 -0.65 6.66
N TRP A 7 -19.49 0.36 5.89
CA TRP A 7 -19.97 0.14 4.53
C TRP A 7 -18.94 -0.62 3.68
N ALA A 8 -19.41 -1.63 2.95
CA ALA A 8 -18.64 -2.39 1.98
C ALA A 8 -19.07 -1.99 0.57
N PRO A 9 -18.27 -1.22 -0.20
CA PRO A 9 -18.66 -0.70 -1.49
C PRO A 9 -18.81 -1.80 -2.54
N SER A 10 -19.90 -1.73 -3.32
CA SER A 10 -20.07 -2.46 -4.58
C SER A 10 -19.35 -1.73 -5.72
N TRP A 11 -19.48 -2.18 -6.97
CA TRP A 11 -18.92 -1.48 -8.13
C TRP A 11 -19.33 -0.02 -8.22
N GLY A 12 -20.62 0.29 -8.08
CA GLY A 12 -21.08 1.69 -8.03
C GLY A 12 -20.56 2.44 -6.82
N GLY A 13 -20.32 1.72 -5.72
CA GLY A 13 -19.69 2.28 -4.52
C GLY A 13 -18.22 2.62 -4.72
N LEU A 14 -17.48 1.86 -5.55
CA LEU A 14 -16.08 2.16 -5.87
C LEU A 14 -15.95 3.49 -6.65
N ALA A 15 -16.86 3.79 -7.55
CA ALA A 15 -16.88 5.08 -8.24
C ALA A 15 -17.02 6.24 -7.23
N LEU A 16 -17.87 6.08 -6.20
CA LEU A 16 -18.01 7.06 -5.13
C LEU A 16 -16.75 7.16 -4.27
N VAL A 17 -16.09 6.03 -3.98
CA VAL A 17 -14.81 6.00 -3.26
C VAL A 17 -13.75 6.75 -4.06
N ALA A 18 -13.59 6.46 -5.36
CA ALA A 18 -12.65 7.15 -6.23
C ALA A 18 -12.93 8.65 -6.32
N ALA A 19 -14.17 9.05 -6.53
CA ALA A 19 -14.57 10.46 -6.58
C ALA A 19 -14.31 11.18 -5.25
N SER A 20 -14.60 10.55 -4.12
CA SER A 20 -14.34 11.13 -2.79
C SER A 20 -12.85 11.24 -2.48
N PHE A 21 -12.05 10.28 -2.94
CA PHE A 21 -10.59 10.34 -2.81
C PHE A 21 -10.02 11.47 -3.66
N LEU A 22 -10.44 11.61 -4.93
CA LEU A 22 -10.03 12.72 -5.79
C LEU A 22 -10.40 14.08 -5.18
N ALA A 23 -11.59 14.22 -4.61
CA ALA A 23 -11.98 15.44 -3.89
C ALA A 23 -11.04 15.69 -2.68
N GLY A 24 -10.65 14.65 -1.97
CA GLY A 24 -9.66 14.71 -0.88
C GLY A 24 -8.28 15.16 -1.39
N VAL A 25 -7.83 14.64 -2.54
CA VAL A 25 -6.57 15.06 -3.19
C VAL A 25 -6.60 16.55 -3.51
N VAL A 26 -7.69 17.04 -4.12
CA VAL A 26 -7.83 18.48 -4.42
C VAL A 26 -7.76 19.31 -3.13
N LEU A 27 -8.47 18.90 -2.08
CA LEU A 27 -8.46 19.60 -0.79
C LEU A 27 -7.07 19.62 -0.17
N ALA A 28 -6.34 18.49 -0.19
CA ALA A 28 -4.97 18.39 0.30
C ALA A 28 -4.01 19.27 -0.50
N SER A 29 -4.15 19.30 -1.85
CA SER A 29 -3.34 20.13 -2.73
C SER A 29 -3.54 21.62 -2.45
N VAL A 30 -4.78 22.07 -2.25
CA VAL A 30 -5.09 23.45 -1.86
C VAL A 30 -4.46 23.78 -0.50
N LEU A 31 -4.58 22.87 0.47
CA LEU A 31 -3.96 23.06 1.79
C LEU A 31 -2.43 23.14 1.68
N THR A 32 -1.79 22.25 0.92
CA THR A 32 -0.34 22.29 0.68
C THR A 32 0.07 23.63 0.06
N LEU A 33 -0.66 24.11 -0.95
CA LEU A 33 -0.38 25.40 -1.59
C LEU A 33 -0.47 26.58 -0.59
N ILE A 34 -1.48 26.57 0.28
CA ILE A 34 -1.64 27.60 1.32
C ILE A 34 -0.46 27.54 2.30
N LEU A 35 -0.11 26.36 2.80
CA LEU A 35 0.99 26.17 3.75
C LEU A 35 2.32 26.62 3.15
N THR A 36 2.62 26.19 1.92
CA THR A 36 3.86 26.56 1.22
C THR A 36 3.96 28.07 0.99
N LYS A 37 2.85 28.73 0.58
CA LYS A 37 2.82 30.18 0.42
C LYS A 37 3.06 30.95 1.74
N ASN A 38 2.77 30.36 2.88
CA ASN A 38 3.05 30.89 4.21
C ASN A 38 4.42 30.44 4.76
N GLY A 39 5.30 29.88 3.93
CA GLY A 39 6.67 29.53 4.30
C GLY A 39 6.81 28.28 5.14
N VAL A 40 5.79 27.42 5.20
CA VAL A 40 5.86 26.13 5.90
C VAL A 40 6.74 25.18 5.10
N ALA A 41 7.67 24.50 5.76
CA ALA A 41 8.56 23.52 5.15
C ALA A 41 7.78 22.36 4.50
N GLN A 42 8.31 21.82 3.40
CA GLN A 42 7.62 20.84 2.58
C GLN A 42 7.31 19.54 3.33
N ASP A 43 8.23 19.03 4.13
CA ASP A 43 8.05 17.84 4.97
C ASP A 43 6.92 18.03 6.00
N VAL A 44 6.78 19.22 6.59
CA VAL A 44 5.63 19.55 7.46
C VAL A 44 4.34 19.61 6.65
N CYS A 45 4.36 20.20 5.44
CA CYS A 45 3.20 20.23 4.56
C CYS A 45 2.71 18.82 4.23
N LEU A 46 3.61 17.87 3.95
CA LEU A 46 3.26 16.48 3.68
C LEU A 46 2.59 15.80 4.88
N VAL A 47 3.16 15.91 6.07
CA VAL A 47 2.59 15.33 7.31
C VAL A 47 1.17 15.82 7.55
N VAL A 48 0.90 17.12 7.30
CA VAL A 48 -0.42 17.72 7.55
C VAL A 48 -1.41 17.42 6.43
N SER A 49 -0.99 17.54 5.16
CA SER A 49 -1.89 17.42 4.02
C SER A 49 -2.21 15.98 3.64
N TYR A 50 -1.30 15.04 3.89
CA TYR A 50 -1.49 13.65 3.50
C TYR A 50 -2.74 13.00 4.11
N PRO A 51 -3.02 13.09 5.41
CA PRO A 51 -4.26 12.56 5.99
C PRO A 51 -5.52 13.23 5.42
N VAL A 52 -5.43 14.48 4.97
CA VAL A 52 -6.57 15.22 4.40
C VAL A 52 -7.04 14.59 3.09
N MET A 53 -6.16 13.97 2.31
CA MET A 53 -6.53 13.23 1.10
C MET A 53 -7.57 12.15 1.38
N PHE A 54 -7.53 11.53 2.55
CA PHE A 54 -8.40 10.41 2.95
C PHE A 54 -9.66 10.89 3.70
N LEU A 55 -9.68 12.14 4.17
CA LEU A 55 -10.75 12.67 5.03
C LEU A 55 -12.13 12.61 4.36
N VAL A 56 -12.22 13.04 3.09
CA VAL A 56 -13.50 13.06 2.35
C VAL A 56 -14.02 11.63 2.19
N THR A 57 -13.14 10.68 1.86
CA THR A 57 -13.50 9.26 1.76
C THR A 57 -13.92 8.70 3.12
N ALA A 58 -13.22 9.04 4.20
CA ALA A 58 -13.59 8.59 5.54
C ALA A 58 -14.98 9.10 5.96
N VAL A 59 -15.29 10.38 5.68
CA VAL A 59 -16.61 10.96 5.92
C VAL A 59 -17.68 10.24 5.08
N LEU A 60 -17.44 10.00 3.79
CA LEU A 60 -18.33 9.23 2.93
C LEU A 60 -18.64 7.85 3.51
N VAL A 61 -17.59 7.12 3.93
CA VAL A 61 -17.71 5.78 4.51
C VAL A 61 -18.55 5.82 5.79
N LEU A 62 -18.32 6.79 6.66
CA LEU A 62 -19.08 6.96 7.91
C LEU A 62 -20.56 7.25 7.63
N LEU A 63 -20.86 8.16 6.68
CA LEU A 63 -22.22 8.49 6.29
C LEU A 63 -22.94 7.29 5.67
N LYS A 64 -22.29 6.56 4.76
CA LYS A 64 -22.85 5.34 4.15
C LYS A 64 -23.05 4.23 5.18
N SER A 65 -22.16 4.08 6.13
CA SER A 65 -22.25 3.04 7.17
C SER A 65 -23.48 3.24 8.11
N ARG A 66 -23.98 4.46 8.23
CA ARG A 66 -25.18 4.78 9.01
C ARG A 66 -26.47 4.46 8.27
N ARG A 67 -26.45 4.30 6.93
CA ARG A 67 -27.66 4.05 6.15
C ARG A 67 -28.16 2.61 6.32
N PRO A 68 -29.48 2.39 6.41
CA PRO A 68 -30.06 1.05 6.35
C PRO A 68 -29.93 0.49 4.92
N GLY A 69 -29.98 -0.83 4.78
CA GLY A 69 -30.00 -1.52 3.47
C GLY A 69 -28.67 -1.57 2.71
N VAL A 70 -27.58 -0.95 3.22
CA VAL A 70 -26.26 -1.09 2.59
C VAL A 70 -25.53 -2.33 3.12
N VAL A 71 -24.77 -2.99 2.25
CA VAL A 71 -23.89 -4.08 2.64
C VAL A 71 -22.82 -3.55 3.59
N LYS A 72 -22.67 -4.20 4.73
CA LYS A 72 -21.69 -3.81 5.77
C LYS A 72 -20.75 -4.96 6.05
N SER A 73 -19.55 -4.61 6.44
CA SER A 73 -18.52 -5.55 6.85
C SER A 73 -17.71 -4.98 8.00
N ARG A 74 -17.15 -5.87 8.81
CA ARG A 74 -16.29 -5.49 9.92
C ARG A 74 -14.86 -5.27 9.41
N ILE A 75 -14.33 -4.06 9.53
CA ILE A 75 -12.91 -3.83 9.32
C ILE A 75 -12.23 -4.02 10.67
N ASP A 76 -11.70 -5.21 10.88
CA ASP A 76 -10.87 -5.48 12.04
C ASP A 76 -9.41 -5.41 11.61
N VAL A 77 -8.65 -4.57 12.30
CA VAL A 77 -7.19 -4.52 12.14
C VAL A 77 -6.58 -5.86 12.52
N ASP A 78 -7.25 -6.63 13.40
CA ASP A 78 -6.93 -7.99 13.81
C ASP A 78 -8.17 -8.89 13.73
N ALA A 79 -8.76 -9.02 12.56
CA ALA A 79 -9.95 -9.86 12.38
C ALA A 79 -9.73 -11.32 12.80
N ARG A 80 -8.47 -11.73 12.94
CA ARG A 80 -8.07 -13.09 13.33
C ARG A 80 -6.82 -13.03 14.20
N LYS A 81 -6.68 -13.95 15.13
CA LYS A 81 -5.39 -14.21 15.78
C LYS A 81 -4.41 -14.73 14.73
N VAL A 82 -3.64 -13.82 14.19
CA VAL A 82 -2.63 -14.13 13.20
C VAL A 82 -1.47 -14.81 13.92
N SER A 83 -1.00 -15.92 13.36
CA SER A 83 0.15 -16.62 13.93
C SER A 83 1.39 -15.72 13.90
N TRP A 84 2.16 -15.66 14.98
CA TRP A 84 3.29 -14.75 15.15
C TRP A 84 4.36 -14.90 14.06
N TRP A 85 4.56 -16.10 13.53
CA TRP A 85 5.54 -16.38 12.47
C TRP A 85 5.20 -15.71 11.12
N LEU A 86 3.95 -15.25 10.93
CA LEU A 86 3.57 -14.51 9.74
C LEU A 86 4.20 -13.10 9.69
N TYR A 87 4.49 -12.50 10.83
CA TYR A 87 5.12 -11.17 10.86
C TYR A 87 6.51 -11.18 10.21
N PRO A 88 7.48 -12.00 10.65
CA PRO A 88 8.77 -12.08 9.96
C PRO A 88 8.65 -12.61 8.52
N LEU A 89 7.70 -13.52 8.24
CA LEU A 89 7.48 -14.01 6.89
C LEU A 89 7.06 -12.89 5.93
N VAL A 90 6.10 -12.02 6.30
CA VAL A 90 5.66 -10.94 5.42
C VAL A 90 6.74 -9.88 5.22
N VAL A 91 7.58 -9.63 6.21
CA VAL A 91 8.77 -8.77 6.04
C VAL A 91 9.73 -9.38 5.01
N LEU A 92 10.05 -10.67 5.12
CA LEU A 92 10.87 -11.37 4.14
C LEU A 92 10.25 -11.35 2.74
N LEU A 93 8.92 -11.51 2.64
CA LEU A 93 8.20 -11.42 1.36
C LEU A 93 8.34 -10.05 0.70
N VAL A 94 8.35 -8.97 1.48
CA VAL A 94 8.57 -7.62 0.94
C VAL A 94 9.98 -7.47 0.41
N PHE A 95 11.00 -7.86 1.17
CA PHE A 95 12.39 -7.85 0.71
C PHE A 95 12.56 -8.65 -0.60
N ALA A 96 12.01 -9.86 -0.62
CA ALA A 96 12.09 -10.73 -1.78
C ALA A 96 11.35 -10.14 -3.00
N ALA A 97 10.16 -9.57 -2.78
CA ALA A 97 9.38 -8.95 -3.84
C ALA A 97 10.06 -7.68 -4.37
N SER A 98 10.54 -6.80 -3.50
CA SER A 98 11.25 -5.57 -3.90
C SER A 98 12.47 -5.90 -4.77
N PHE A 99 13.26 -6.89 -4.38
CA PHE A 99 14.43 -7.31 -5.15
C PHE A 99 14.07 -7.92 -6.52
N VAL A 100 12.99 -8.69 -6.58
CA VAL A 100 12.52 -9.28 -7.85
C VAL A 100 11.87 -8.23 -8.77
N ILE A 101 11.16 -7.26 -8.21
CA ILE A 101 10.52 -6.16 -8.97
C ILE A 101 11.58 -5.24 -9.61
N GLU A 102 12.77 -5.18 -9.07
CA GLU A 102 13.88 -4.37 -9.54
C GLU A 102 14.22 -4.57 -11.02
N VAL A 103 14.12 -5.81 -11.50
CA VAL A 103 14.32 -6.11 -12.95
C VAL A 103 13.30 -5.36 -13.82
N ILE A 104 12.10 -5.12 -13.29
CA ILE A 104 11.08 -4.36 -14.01
C ILE A 104 11.39 -2.87 -13.92
N ASN A 105 11.82 -2.40 -12.75
CA ASN A 105 12.21 -1.00 -12.55
C ASN A 105 13.38 -0.62 -13.47
N SER A 106 14.39 -1.49 -13.60
CA SER A 106 15.55 -1.25 -14.49
C SER A 106 15.19 -1.23 -15.98
N ALA A 107 14.04 -1.74 -16.37
CA ALA A 107 13.53 -1.71 -17.74
C ALA A 107 12.62 -0.51 -18.03
N LEU A 108 12.29 0.30 -17.02
CA LEU A 108 11.51 1.53 -17.21
C LEU A 108 12.36 2.59 -17.93
N PRO A 109 11.72 3.48 -18.71
CA PRO A 109 12.45 4.60 -19.32
C PRO A 109 13.02 5.53 -18.25
N GLU A 110 14.05 6.29 -18.61
CA GLU A 110 14.60 7.32 -17.72
C GLU A 110 13.51 8.29 -17.24
N MET A 111 13.62 8.70 -15.97
CA MET A 111 12.70 9.64 -15.36
C MET A 111 13.06 11.07 -15.79
N SER A 112 12.06 11.94 -15.99
CA SER A 112 12.36 13.34 -16.27
C SER A 112 13.00 14.01 -15.07
N GLU A 113 13.88 15.00 -15.30
CA GLU A 113 14.56 15.73 -14.22
C GLU A 113 13.59 16.45 -13.27
N GLU A 114 12.44 16.92 -13.79
CA GLU A 114 11.40 17.53 -12.97
C GLU A 114 10.76 16.53 -12.01
N LEU A 115 10.54 15.30 -12.48
CA LEU A 115 9.95 14.26 -11.63
C LEU A 115 10.97 13.76 -10.60
N LYS A 116 12.25 13.59 -10.98
CA LYS A 116 13.33 13.25 -10.03
C LYS A 116 13.39 14.29 -8.92
N ALA A 117 13.49 15.57 -9.29
CA ALA A 117 13.54 16.66 -8.32
C ALA A 117 12.30 16.71 -7.41
N ALA A 118 11.12 16.40 -7.95
CA ALA A 118 9.89 16.34 -7.14
C ALA A 118 9.91 15.16 -6.15
N MET A 119 10.43 14.00 -6.56
CA MET A 119 10.56 12.83 -5.68
C MET A 119 11.62 13.04 -4.60
N GLU A 120 12.80 13.57 -4.96
CA GLU A 120 13.84 13.95 -4.00
C GLU A 120 13.32 14.97 -2.98
N ALA A 121 12.58 15.99 -3.43
CA ALA A 121 11.98 16.95 -2.55
C ALA A 121 10.93 16.34 -1.60
N ALA A 122 10.21 15.31 -2.03
CA ALA A 122 9.20 14.63 -1.21
C ALA A 122 9.81 13.81 -0.06
N VAL A 123 11.00 13.23 -0.27
CA VAL A 123 11.73 12.47 0.76
C VAL A 123 12.89 13.25 1.39
N GLY A 124 13.19 14.45 0.89
CA GLY A 124 14.17 15.38 1.45
C GLY A 124 13.75 15.91 2.84
N GLY A 125 14.56 16.79 3.41
CA GLY A 125 14.25 17.46 4.69
C GLY A 125 14.39 16.55 5.91
N ASN A 126 13.53 16.70 6.90
CA ASN A 126 13.64 16.01 8.20
C ASN A 126 13.27 14.53 8.11
N PHE A 127 14.23 13.66 8.42
CA PHE A 127 14.03 12.20 8.39
C PHE A 127 12.82 11.73 9.22
N TRP A 128 12.62 12.28 10.41
CA TRP A 128 11.52 11.83 11.30
C TRP A 128 10.15 12.24 10.78
N LEU A 129 10.04 13.39 10.12
CA LEU A 129 8.78 13.81 9.48
C LEU A 129 8.49 12.94 8.26
N ASN A 130 9.51 12.58 7.46
CA ASN A 130 9.36 11.69 6.33
C ASN A 130 9.04 10.24 6.80
N LEU A 131 9.67 9.77 7.87
CA LEU A 131 9.33 8.49 8.49
C LEU A 131 7.86 8.47 8.93
N LEU A 132 7.39 9.55 9.56
CA LEU A 132 6.00 9.67 9.98
C LEU A 132 5.03 9.69 8.79
N SER A 133 5.28 10.53 7.77
CA SER A 133 4.37 10.68 6.63
C SER A 133 4.41 9.50 5.68
N VAL A 134 5.60 9.09 5.21
CA VAL A 134 5.79 8.11 4.14
C VAL A 134 5.76 6.68 4.66
N ALA A 135 6.45 6.40 5.79
CA ALA A 135 6.56 5.02 6.26
C ALA A 135 5.47 4.62 7.27
N ILE A 136 4.80 5.57 7.94
CA ILE A 136 3.79 5.24 8.96
C ILE A 136 2.39 5.65 8.50
N LEU A 137 2.14 6.93 8.23
CA LEU A 137 0.79 7.42 7.89
C LEU A 137 0.30 6.89 6.55
N ALA A 138 1.16 6.92 5.51
CA ALA A 138 0.81 6.43 4.19
C ALA A 138 0.38 4.95 4.22
N PRO A 139 1.16 4.00 4.75
CA PRO A 139 0.75 2.61 4.87
C PRO A 139 -0.58 2.41 5.61
N ILE A 140 -0.82 3.12 6.69
CA ILE A 140 -2.06 2.97 7.46
C ILE A 140 -3.27 3.41 6.63
N LEU A 141 -3.18 4.57 5.98
CA LEU A 141 -4.29 5.17 5.25
C LEU A 141 -4.54 4.46 3.91
N GLU A 142 -3.49 4.10 3.19
CA GLU A 142 -3.58 3.43 1.90
C GLU A 142 -4.04 1.98 2.04
N GLU A 143 -3.55 1.24 3.04
CA GLU A 143 -4.03 -0.12 3.28
C GLU A 143 -5.49 -0.12 3.77
N TRP A 144 -5.88 0.85 4.61
CA TRP A 144 -7.28 1.03 4.96
C TRP A 144 -8.15 1.25 3.72
N LEU A 145 -7.72 2.11 2.79
CA LEU A 145 -8.45 2.42 1.57
C LEU A 145 -8.47 1.22 0.61
N CYS A 146 -7.30 0.69 0.27
CA CYS A 146 -7.16 -0.32 -0.80
C CYS A 146 -7.63 -1.72 -0.34
N ARG A 147 -7.21 -2.17 0.84
CA ARG A 147 -7.54 -3.53 1.34
C ARG A 147 -8.76 -3.51 2.25
N GLY A 148 -8.80 -2.59 3.17
CA GLY A 148 -9.90 -2.46 4.12
C GLY A 148 -11.22 -2.02 3.48
N LEU A 149 -11.20 -1.23 2.41
CA LEU A 149 -12.41 -0.72 1.79
C LEU A 149 -12.62 -1.30 0.38
N VAL A 150 -11.68 -1.14 -0.57
CA VAL A 150 -11.86 -1.56 -1.97
C VAL A 150 -11.88 -3.08 -2.09
N LEU A 151 -10.80 -3.78 -1.75
CA LEU A 151 -10.70 -5.24 -1.91
C LEU A 151 -11.82 -5.94 -1.14
N ARG A 152 -11.93 -5.64 0.14
CA ARG A 152 -12.93 -6.24 1.00
C ARG A 152 -14.36 -5.92 0.56
N GLY A 153 -14.61 -4.69 0.11
CA GLY A 153 -15.91 -4.29 -0.43
C GLY A 153 -16.32 -5.16 -1.60
N LEU A 154 -15.42 -5.40 -2.54
CA LEU A 154 -15.68 -6.25 -3.71
C LEU A 154 -15.93 -7.70 -3.32
N VAL A 155 -15.09 -8.30 -2.47
CA VAL A 155 -15.28 -9.68 -1.99
C VAL A 155 -16.62 -9.81 -1.26
N ARG A 156 -16.95 -8.85 -0.39
CA ARG A 156 -18.21 -8.85 0.37
C ARG A 156 -19.46 -8.72 -0.53
N ASN A 157 -19.31 -8.09 -1.70
CA ASN A 157 -20.35 -8.00 -2.71
C ASN A 157 -20.26 -9.14 -3.76
N GLY A 158 -19.68 -10.27 -3.44
CA GLY A 158 -19.67 -11.51 -4.24
C GLY A 158 -18.77 -11.48 -5.47
N LYS A 159 -17.77 -10.60 -5.53
CA LYS A 159 -16.78 -10.60 -6.61
C LYS A 159 -15.70 -11.63 -6.33
N SER A 160 -15.13 -12.19 -7.41
CA SER A 160 -14.05 -13.17 -7.26
C SER A 160 -12.86 -12.56 -6.54
N PRO A 161 -12.17 -13.33 -5.68
CA PRO A 161 -10.98 -12.84 -4.96
C PRO A 161 -9.90 -12.30 -5.89
N VAL A 162 -9.66 -12.98 -7.00
CA VAL A 162 -8.65 -12.55 -7.99
C VAL A 162 -8.99 -11.17 -8.55
N LEU A 163 -10.24 -10.96 -8.97
CA LEU A 163 -10.70 -9.67 -9.47
C LEU A 163 -10.58 -8.59 -8.40
N ALA A 164 -10.98 -8.89 -7.16
CA ALA A 164 -10.90 -7.94 -6.05
C ALA A 164 -9.45 -7.54 -5.73
N ILE A 165 -8.52 -8.50 -5.76
CA ILE A 165 -7.08 -8.26 -5.57
C ILE A 165 -6.54 -7.36 -6.69
N VAL A 166 -6.81 -7.71 -7.95
CA VAL A 166 -6.32 -6.95 -9.12
C VAL A 166 -6.88 -5.52 -9.12
N VAL A 167 -8.17 -5.34 -8.87
CA VAL A 167 -8.79 -4.00 -8.81
C VAL A 167 -8.22 -3.18 -7.66
N SER A 168 -8.01 -3.79 -6.49
CA SER A 168 -7.39 -3.11 -5.35
C SER A 168 -5.94 -2.71 -5.64
N ALA A 169 -5.17 -3.57 -6.31
CA ALA A 169 -3.80 -3.29 -6.71
C ALA A 169 -3.74 -2.19 -7.79
N ALA A 170 -4.65 -2.20 -8.76
CA ALA A 170 -4.76 -1.15 -9.76
C ALA A 170 -5.13 0.20 -9.13
N PHE A 171 -6.07 0.21 -8.18
CA PHE A 171 -6.41 1.43 -7.44
C PHE A 171 -5.21 1.95 -6.66
N PHE A 172 -4.47 1.06 -5.98
CA PHE A 172 -3.24 1.38 -5.27
C PHE A 172 -2.15 1.96 -6.19
N ALA A 173 -1.99 1.41 -7.39
CA ALA A 173 -1.06 1.94 -8.40
C ALA A 173 -1.45 3.34 -8.89
N ILE A 174 -2.72 3.54 -9.23
CA ILE A 174 -3.23 4.80 -9.79
C ILE A 174 -3.07 5.97 -8.83
N ILE A 175 -3.23 5.76 -7.53
CA ILE A 175 -3.11 6.83 -6.54
C ILE A 175 -1.67 7.40 -6.42
N HIS A 176 -0.65 6.72 -6.96
CA HIS A 176 0.74 7.21 -6.98
C HIS A 176 0.99 8.28 -8.06
N GLY A 177 0.13 8.39 -9.08
CA GLY A 177 0.12 9.49 -10.04
C GLY A 177 1.23 9.52 -11.09
N ASN A 178 2.23 8.61 -11.03
CA ASN A 178 3.28 8.46 -12.03
C ASN A 178 3.61 6.99 -12.27
N MET A 179 4.15 6.66 -13.47
CA MET A 179 4.35 5.28 -13.89
C MET A 179 5.49 4.57 -13.15
N TRP A 180 6.54 5.29 -12.74
CA TRP A 180 7.71 4.72 -12.05
C TRP A 180 7.36 4.19 -10.66
N GLN A 181 6.40 4.81 -10.01
CA GLN A 181 5.83 4.31 -8.75
C GLN A 181 4.63 3.37 -8.99
N ALA A 182 3.78 3.64 -9.99
CA ALA A 182 2.56 2.87 -10.23
C ALA A 182 2.81 1.42 -10.65
N ILE A 183 3.81 1.18 -11.50
CA ILE A 183 4.13 -0.18 -11.98
C ILE A 183 4.61 -1.08 -10.84
N PRO A 184 5.66 -0.74 -10.07
CA PRO A 184 6.05 -1.53 -8.92
C PRO A 184 4.95 -1.60 -7.84
N ALA A 185 4.21 -0.50 -7.60
CA ALA A 185 3.09 -0.49 -6.67
C ALA A 185 1.97 -1.45 -7.07
N PHE A 186 1.67 -1.60 -8.37
CA PHE A 186 0.71 -2.59 -8.83
C PHE A 186 1.14 -4.01 -8.46
N ILE A 187 2.40 -4.35 -8.76
CA ILE A 187 2.93 -5.70 -8.56
C ILE A 187 2.98 -6.05 -7.07
N ILE A 188 3.57 -5.18 -6.26
CA ILE A 188 3.62 -5.40 -4.80
C ILE A 188 2.21 -5.31 -4.19
N GLY A 189 1.34 -4.51 -4.79
CA GLY A 189 -0.05 -4.37 -4.43
C GLY A 189 -0.86 -5.66 -4.60
N VAL A 190 -0.56 -6.45 -5.63
CA VAL A 190 -1.14 -7.80 -5.80
C VAL A 190 -0.70 -8.72 -4.66
N LEU A 191 0.58 -8.69 -4.26
CA LEU A 191 1.09 -9.47 -3.14
C LEU A 191 0.40 -9.07 -1.82
N PHE A 192 0.30 -7.77 -1.53
CA PHE A 192 -0.39 -7.27 -0.33
C PHE A 192 -1.87 -7.68 -0.33
N GLY A 193 -2.55 -7.56 -1.48
CA GLY A 193 -3.93 -8.01 -1.65
C GLY A 193 -4.11 -9.49 -1.40
N TYR A 194 -3.18 -10.32 -1.89
CA TYR A 194 -3.17 -11.76 -1.66
C TYR A 194 -2.98 -12.11 -0.18
N VAL A 195 -2.01 -11.48 0.49
CA VAL A 195 -1.77 -11.68 1.93
C VAL A 195 -3.00 -11.25 2.74
N TYR A 196 -3.60 -10.08 2.42
CA TYR A 196 -4.82 -9.63 3.08
C TYR A 196 -5.98 -10.61 2.88
N TYR A 197 -6.23 -11.03 1.65
CA TYR A 197 -7.30 -12.00 1.37
C TYR A 197 -7.09 -13.32 2.12
N SER A 198 -5.85 -13.81 2.16
CA SER A 198 -5.51 -15.08 2.80
C SER A 198 -5.59 -15.02 4.33
N THR A 199 -5.25 -13.88 4.95
CA THR A 199 -5.11 -13.76 6.40
C THR A 199 -6.22 -12.95 7.06
N GLY A 200 -6.90 -12.07 6.33
CA GLY A 200 -7.85 -11.09 6.85
C GLY A 200 -7.22 -10.01 7.73
N SER A 201 -5.88 -9.94 7.81
CA SER A 201 -5.17 -9.05 8.71
C SER A 201 -4.66 -7.80 8.00
N LEU A 202 -5.26 -6.65 8.33
CA LEU A 202 -4.78 -5.36 7.86
C LEU A 202 -3.43 -4.98 8.48
N LYS A 203 -3.13 -5.46 9.69
CA LYS A 203 -1.82 -5.23 10.34
C LYS A 203 -0.67 -5.84 9.55
N LEU A 204 -0.86 -7.02 8.98
CA LEU A 204 0.19 -7.64 8.16
C LEU A 204 0.47 -6.81 6.91
N THR A 205 -0.55 -6.34 6.21
CA THR A 205 -0.34 -5.54 5.00
C THR A 205 0.18 -4.13 5.32
N ILE A 206 -0.23 -3.53 6.43
CA ILE A 206 0.36 -2.29 6.93
C ILE A 206 1.86 -2.52 7.25
N LEU A 207 2.22 -3.63 7.89
CA LEU A 207 3.63 -3.97 8.14
C LEU A 207 4.41 -4.17 6.85
N MET A 208 3.84 -4.88 5.87
CA MET A 208 4.46 -5.05 4.56
C MET A 208 4.72 -3.71 3.88
N HIS A 209 3.71 -2.86 3.87
CA HIS A 209 3.81 -1.54 3.26
C HIS A 209 4.78 -0.62 4.02
N PHE A 210 4.71 -0.61 5.34
CA PHE A 210 5.71 0.06 6.18
C PHE A 210 7.13 -0.40 5.84
N THR A 211 7.36 -1.71 5.73
CA THR A 211 8.67 -2.28 5.39
C THR A 211 9.15 -1.77 4.03
N ASN A 212 8.28 -1.81 3.01
CA ASN A 212 8.60 -1.32 1.68
C ASN A 212 9.01 0.17 1.69
N ASN A 213 8.18 1.02 2.28
CA ASN A 213 8.41 2.45 2.30
C ASN A 213 9.60 2.85 3.21
N PHE A 214 9.79 2.14 4.32
CA PHE A 214 10.93 2.35 5.20
C PHE A 214 12.26 2.00 4.52
N LEU A 215 12.30 0.90 3.77
CA LEU A 215 13.48 0.53 2.97
C LEU A 215 13.78 1.57 1.91
N SER A 216 12.77 2.02 1.17
CA SER A 216 12.93 3.09 0.18
C SER A 216 13.44 4.38 0.81
N LEU A 217 12.86 4.78 1.96
CA LEU A 217 13.32 5.96 2.70
C LEU A 217 14.76 5.83 3.23
N LEU A 218 15.18 4.64 3.65
CA LEU A 218 16.58 4.40 4.05
C LEU A 218 17.51 4.48 2.85
N MET A 219 17.15 3.90 1.72
CA MET A 219 17.97 3.93 0.50
C MET A 219 18.15 5.37 -0.01
N SER A 220 17.11 6.18 -0.01
CA SER A 220 17.20 7.59 -0.42
C SER A 220 18.09 8.47 0.49
N ARG A 221 18.59 7.92 1.60
CA ARG A 221 19.50 8.59 2.55
C ARG A 221 20.93 8.03 2.50
N MET A 222 21.18 7.05 1.65
CA MET A 222 22.53 6.49 1.52
C MET A 222 23.35 7.32 0.55
N ASP A 223 24.52 7.77 1.00
CA ASP A 223 25.45 8.53 0.17
C ASP A 223 25.88 7.71 -1.06
N GLY A 224 25.86 8.33 -2.23
CA GLY A 224 26.28 7.70 -3.48
C GLY A 224 25.22 6.82 -4.16
N ILE A 225 23.99 6.77 -3.65
CA ILE A 225 22.86 6.14 -4.31
C ILE A 225 21.90 7.24 -4.81
N GLY A 226 21.72 7.34 -6.13
CA GLY A 226 20.77 8.25 -6.76
C GLY A 226 19.36 7.68 -6.81
N GLU A 227 18.37 8.52 -7.12
CA GLU A 227 16.96 8.10 -7.24
C GLU A 227 16.73 7.11 -8.41
N ASP A 228 17.61 7.07 -9.40
CA ASP A 228 17.57 6.12 -10.51
C ASP A 228 18.40 4.86 -10.25
N ASP A 229 19.15 4.81 -9.15
CA ASP A 229 19.98 3.65 -8.86
C ASP A 229 19.13 2.46 -8.43
N THR A 230 19.50 1.33 -9.00
CA THR A 230 18.89 0.04 -8.72
C THR A 230 19.93 -0.88 -8.06
N TRP A 231 19.50 -1.88 -7.33
CA TRP A 231 20.41 -2.92 -6.83
C TRP A 231 21.24 -3.54 -7.97
N MET A 232 20.66 -3.58 -9.17
CA MET A 232 21.30 -4.10 -10.37
C MET A 232 22.40 -3.16 -10.88
N SER A 233 22.32 -1.83 -10.66
CA SER A 233 23.35 -0.86 -11.04
C SER A 233 24.50 -0.78 -10.03
N VAL A 234 24.21 -0.95 -8.72
CA VAL A 234 25.19 -0.72 -7.64
C VAL A 234 25.96 -1.97 -7.19
N MET A 235 25.56 -3.16 -7.65
CA MET A 235 26.26 -4.40 -7.27
C MET A 235 26.79 -5.18 -8.49
N PRO A 236 27.81 -6.06 -8.31
CA PRO A 236 28.28 -6.95 -9.38
C PRO A 236 27.15 -7.81 -9.95
N GLN A 237 27.05 -7.90 -11.27
CA GLN A 237 25.93 -8.60 -11.94
C GLN A 237 25.77 -10.05 -11.49
N GLU A 238 26.88 -10.78 -11.31
CA GLU A 238 26.81 -12.17 -10.84
C GLU A 238 26.16 -12.28 -9.45
N CYS A 239 26.53 -11.37 -8.54
CA CYS A 239 25.94 -11.32 -7.20
C CYS A 239 24.43 -10.99 -7.28
N TYR A 240 24.07 -10.05 -8.13
CA TYR A 240 22.67 -9.68 -8.32
C TYR A 240 21.84 -10.89 -8.78
N TRP A 241 22.25 -11.61 -9.81
CA TRP A 241 21.49 -12.74 -10.34
C TRP A 241 21.40 -13.93 -9.37
N ILE A 242 22.45 -14.18 -8.59
CA ILE A 242 22.40 -15.19 -7.51
C ILE A 242 21.34 -14.81 -6.47
N LEU A 243 21.37 -13.57 -5.99
CA LEU A 243 20.39 -13.06 -5.04
C LEU A 243 18.97 -13.02 -5.62
N PHE A 244 18.82 -12.63 -6.89
CA PHE A 244 17.53 -12.66 -7.58
C PHE A 244 16.90 -14.05 -7.56
N VAL A 245 17.66 -15.10 -7.92
CA VAL A 245 17.15 -16.47 -7.88
C VAL A 245 16.79 -16.89 -6.44
N MET A 246 17.64 -16.56 -5.46
CA MET A 246 17.37 -16.86 -4.06
C MET A 246 16.07 -16.17 -3.58
N PHE A 247 15.90 -14.89 -3.87
CA PHE A 247 14.71 -14.13 -3.47
C PHE A 247 13.46 -14.56 -4.25
N ALA A 248 13.59 -14.90 -5.54
CA ALA A 248 12.47 -15.46 -6.31
C ALA A 248 11.97 -16.78 -5.70
N ILE A 249 12.88 -17.68 -5.31
CA ILE A 249 12.55 -18.92 -4.61
C ILE A 249 11.90 -18.61 -3.25
N ALA A 250 12.47 -17.69 -2.47
CA ALA A 250 11.92 -17.28 -1.17
C ALA A 250 10.52 -16.69 -1.31
N LEU A 251 10.27 -15.88 -2.35
CA LEU A 251 8.95 -15.31 -2.65
C LEU A 251 7.93 -16.42 -2.95
N VAL A 252 8.27 -17.38 -3.82
CA VAL A 252 7.38 -18.52 -4.14
C VAL A 252 7.07 -19.34 -2.90
N LEU A 253 8.10 -19.71 -2.12
CA LEU A 253 7.93 -20.50 -0.90
C LEU A 253 7.09 -19.76 0.15
N GLY A 254 7.32 -18.46 0.31
CA GLY A 254 6.56 -17.62 1.24
C GLY A 254 5.10 -17.47 0.83
N VAL A 255 4.81 -17.26 -0.46
CA VAL A 255 3.44 -17.25 -0.98
C VAL A 255 2.76 -18.59 -0.75
N CYS A 256 3.46 -19.71 -0.98
CA CYS A 256 2.94 -21.05 -0.68
C CYS A 256 2.67 -21.25 0.82
N ALA A 257 3.52 -20.73 1.71
CA ALA A 257 3.30 -20.76 3.15
C ALA A 257 2.04 -19.99 3.56
N VAL A 258 1.83 -18.79 3.01
CA VAL A 258 0.59 -18.01 3.23
C VAL A 258 -0.63 -18.76 2.69
N ARG A 259 -0.52 -19.42 1.54
CA ARG A 259 -1.61 -20.25 0.98
C ARG A 259 -2.02 -21.39 1.91
N ARG A 260 -1.05 -22.08 2.50
CA ARG A 260 -1.33 -23.15 3.50
C ARG A 260 -2.10 -22.61 4.70
N PHE A 261 -1.74 -21.42 5.16
CA PHE A 261 -2.47 -20.75 6.23
C PHE A 261 -3.94 -20.52 5.85
N HIS A 262 -4.20 -20.04 4.62
CA HIS A 262 -5.56 -19.82 4.12
C HIS A 262 -6.38 -21.13 4.08
N VAL A 263 -5.83 -22.24 3.57
CA VAL A 263 -6.53 -23.53 3.48
C VAL A 263 -6.90 -24.06 4.86
N VAL A 264 -5.96 -24.06 5.79
CA VAL A 264 -6.20 -24.51 7.17
C VAL A 264 -7.24 -23.64 7.87
N TYR A 265 -7.25 -22.35 7.56
CA TYR A 265 -8.12 -21.37 8.20
C TYR A 265 -9.53 -21.34 7.61
N SER A 266 -9.69 -21.52 6.29
CA SER A 266 -11.00 -21.54 5.61
C SER A 266 -11.88 -22.73 6.04
N GLN A 267 -11.26 -23.82 6.48
CA GLN A 267 -11.98 -24.97 7.04
C GLN A 267 -12.60 -24.68 8.41
N ASN A 268 -12.09 -23.68 9.13
CA ASN A 268 -12.53 -23.35 10.49
C ASN A 268 -13.41 -22.12 10.60
N VAL A 269 -13.53 -21.27 9.57
CA VAL A 269 -14.25 -19.98 9.69
C VAL A 269 -14.89 -19.54 8.38
N SER A 270 -16.17 -19.83 8.21
CA SER A 270 -17.03 -19.37 7.11
C SER A 270 -17.54 -17.90 7.25
N SER A 271 -17.00 -17.09 8.18
CA SER A 271 -17.69 -15.87 8.62
C SER A 271 -16.91 -14.56 8.58
N VAL A 272 -15.74 -14.48 7.94
CA VAL A 272 -14.90 -13.26 8.04
C VAL A 272 -15.04 -12.30 6.84
N PHE A 273 -15.54 -12.77 5.71
CA PHE A 273 -15.85 -11.90 4.56
C PHE A 273 -17.34 -11.76 4.33
#